data_6aca2ba8d23a8e3b20162c685965bc0c
#
_entry.id   6aca2ba8d23a8e3b20162c685965bc0c
#
_cell.length_a   1.000
_cell.length_b   1.000
_cell.length_c   1.000
_cell.angle_alpha   90.00
_cell.angle_beta   90.00
_cell.angle_gamma   90.00
#
_symmetry.space_group_name_H-M   'P 1'
#
loop_
_entity.id
_entity.type
_entity.pdbx_description
1 polymer ?
#
loop_
_entity_poly.entity_id
_entity_poly.type
_entity_poly.pdbx_seq_one_letter_code
_entity_poly.pdbx_strand_id
1 'polypeptide(L)'
;MKLTVIGATGSMSGPQSPASSYLVQARGVDPLSGVERTFSLVCDMGPGSFGALWVHVCPCELDALALSHCHADHMGDIISLQVYRKWGPGSCAIRPMSLFGPGETLHRVRQIEGAPEGESYEGEFAFTQLRLGDTYDVGPMTIQPFRALHPVESFGLRIEGPSEEDPARRVALFYTGDTDLCDTIIEGARGAD
;
A
#
# COMPACT_ATOMS: atom_id res chain seq x y z
N MET A 1 11.99 5.76 -9.20
CA MET A 1 11.20 5.49 -7.97
C MET A 1 11.99 5.89 -6.74
N LYS A 2 11.30 6.32 -5.68
CA LYS A 2 11.86 6.65 -4.37
C LYS A 2 11.15 5.81 -3.31
N LEU A 3 11.90 5.13 -2.44
CA LEU A 3 11.40 4.44 -1.26
C LEU A 3 11.64 5.31 -0.02
N THR A 4 10.60 5.49 0.79
CA THR A 4 10.69 6.07 2.13
C THR A 4 10.15 5.06 3.13
N VAL A 5 10.99 4.64 4.07
CA VAL A 5 10.58 3.74 5.17
C VAL A 5 9.85 4.58 6.21
N ILE A 6 8.53 4.35 6.33
CA ILE A 6 7.68 5.04 7.31
C ILE A 6 7.75 4.33 8.65
N GLY A 7 7.67 3.01 8.64
CA GLY A 7 7.76 2.16 9.81
C GLY A 7 8.41 0.81 9.51
N ALA A 8 9.29 0.35 10.38
CA ALA A 8 10.06 -0.88 10.22
C ALA A 8 10.29 -1.63 11.55
N THR A 9 9.43 -1.43 12.55
CA THR A 9 9.55 -2.17 13.83
C THR A 9 8.87 -3.55 13.80
N GLY A 10 8.30 -3.95 12.66
CA GLY A 10 7.60 -5.23 12.53
C GLY A 10 6.26 -5.22 13.27
N SER A 11 6.04 -6.22 14.11
CA SER A 11 4.72 -6.55 14.69
C SER A 11 4.14 -5.53 15.68
N MET A 12 4.87 -4.49 16.08
CA MET A 12 4.36 -3.45 16.97
C MET A 12 5.07 -2.13 16.75
N SER A 13 4.36 -1.01 17.02
CA SER A 13 4.99 0.31 17.03
C SER A 13 6.02 0.42 18.13
N GLY A 14 7.17 0.98 17.80
CA GLY A 14 8.20 1.36 18.77
C GLY A 14 8.17 2.87 19.04
N PRO A 15 8.98 3.35 20.01
CA PRO A 15 9.01 4.76 20.39
C PRO A 15 9.59 5.67 19.30
N GLN A 16 10.31 5.12 18.34
CA GLN A 16 10.99 5.88 17.28
C GLN A 16 10.56 5.49 15.86
N SER A 17 9.78 4.42 15.71
CA SER A 17 9.30 3.94 14.41
C SER A 17 7.96 3.24 14.56
N PRO A 18 7.01 3.48 13.64
CA PRO A 18 5.78 2.71 13.54
C PRO A 18 6.03 1.23 13.19
N ALA A 19 4.95 0.43 13.24
CA ALA A 19 4.89 -0.87 12.61
C ALA A 19 5.05 -0.76 11.08
N SER A 20 5.03 -1.89 10.38
CA SER A 20 5.37 -1.97 8.95
C SER A 20 4.57 -1.01 8.09
N SER A 21 5.28 -0.10 7.39
CA SER A 21 4.70 0.78 6.36
C SER A 21 5.80 1.38 5.48
N TYR A 22 5.60 1.38 4.17
CA TYR A 22 6.59 1.81 3.19
C TYR A 22 5.93 2.67 2.11
N LEU A 23 6.43 3.90 1.91
CA LEU A 23 5.96 4.81 0.88
C LEU A 23 6.85 4.69 -0.36
N VAL A 24 6.25 4.32 -1.49
CA VAL A 24 6.92 4.27 -2.80
C VAL A 24 6.36 5.35 -3.69
N GLN A 25 7.22 6.19 -4.24
CA GLN A 25 6.82 7.32 -5.07
C GLN A 25 7.52 7.31 -6.43
N ALA A 26 6.80 7.70 -7.48
CA ALA A 26 7.36 7.87 -8.81
C ALA A 26 6.68 9.03 -9.55
N ARG A 27 7.44 9.73 -10.39
CA ARG A 27 6.89 10.78 -11.26
C ARG A 27 6.33 10.16 -12.54
N GLY A 28 5.21 10.70 -12.99
CA GLY A 28 4.57 10.29 -14.23
C GLY A 28 3.47 11.26 -14.65
N VAL A 29 2.95 11.07 -15.85
CA VAL A 29 1.84 11.87 -16.39
C VAL A 29 0.52 11.30 -15.88
N ASP A 30 -0.29 12.11 -15.25
CA ASP A 30 -1.64 11.73 -14.85
C ASP A 30 -2.53 11.58 -16.10
N PRO A 31 -3.09 10.39 -16.35
CA PRO A 31 -3.83 10.11 -17.56
C PRO A 31 -5.14 10.92 -17.71
N LEU A 32 -5.66 11.48 -16.62
CA LEU A 32 -6.87 12.26 -16.62
C LEU A 32 -6.63 13.74 -16.92
N SER A 33 -5.56 14.30 -16.33
CA SER A 33 -5.25 15.73 -16.48
C SER A 33 -4.18 16.01 -17.54
N GLY A 34 -3.40 15.00 -17.95
CA GLY A 34 -2.22 15.18 -18.81
C GLY A 34 -1.04 15.87 -18.12
N VAL A 35 -1.12 16.15 -16.82
CA VAL A 35 -0.10 16.87 -16.06
C VAL A 35 0.85 15.89 -15.38
N GLU A 36 2.14 16.19 -15.41
CA GLU A 36 3.14 15.42 -14.68
C GLU A 36 3.00 15.68 -13.16
N ARG A 37 2.95 14.61 -12.40
CA ARG A 37 2.89 14.64 -10.93
C ARG A 37 3.60 13.46 -10.29
N THR A 38 3.75 13.50 -8.97
CA THR A 38 4.18 12.36 -8.18
C THR A 38 2.98 11.47 -7.87
N PHE A 39 3.14 10.17 -8.13
CA PHE A 39 2.23 9.12 -7.67
C PHE A 39 2.77 8.50 -6.40
N SER A 40 1.89 8.22 -5.44
CA SER A 40 2.24 7.75 -4.09
C SER A 40 1.50 6.46 -3.77
N LEU A 41 2.26 5.38 -3.62
CA LEU A 41 1.80 4.05 -3.20
C LEU A 41 2.33 3.78 -1.79
N VAL A 42 1.46 3.35 -0.88
CA VAL A 42 1.86 2.85 0.44
C VAL A 42 1.76 1.33 0.44
N CYS A 43 2.79 0.64 0.92
CA CYS A 43 2.78 -0.80 1.18
C CYS A 43 2.66 -0.99 2.68
N ASP A 44 1.56 -1.59 3.11
CA ASP A 44 1.11 -1.76 4.48
C ASP A 44 0.93 -0.45 5.28
N MET A 45 0.07 -0.50 6.27
CA MET A 45 -0.25 0.62 7.14
C MET A 45 -0.46 0.12 8.59
N GLY A 46 0.62 -0.33 9.20
CA GLY A 46 0.62 -0.80 10.57
C GLY A 46 0.44 0.32 11.60
N PRO A 47 0.16 -0.01 12.86
CA PRO A 47 -0.08 0.96 13.92
C PRO A 47 1.01 2.03 14.05
N GLY A 48 0.58 3.29 14.15
CA GLY A 48 1.44 4.47 14.26
C GLY A 48 1.90 5.03 12.91
N SER A 49 1.69 4.31 11.80
CA SER A 49 2.21 4.71 10.49
C SER A 49 1.44 5.86 9.85
N PHE A 50 0.15 6.02 10.11
CA PHE A 50 -0.65 7.09 9.51
C PHE A 50 -0.09 8.48 9.84
N GLY A 51 0.17 8.74 11.12
CA GLY A 51 0.74 10.03 11.55
C GLY A 51 2.17 10.26 11.03
N ALA A 52 2.99 9.22 11.01
CA ALA A 52 4.35 9.28 10.47
C ALA A 52 4.35 9.50 8.94
N LEU A 53 3.45 8.84 8.21
CA LEU A 53 3.28 9.02 6.77
C LEU A 53 2.90 10.47 6.41
N TRP A 54 2.04 11.11 7.21
CA TRP A 54 1.57 12.48 6.96
C TRP A 54 2.69 13.52 6.99
N VAL A 55 3.82 13.22 7.60
CA VAL A 55 5.02 14.08 7.53
C VAL A 55 5.63 14.09 6.11
N HIS A 56 5.42 13.03 5.33
CA HIS A 56 6.04 12.85 4.01
C HIS A 56 5.11 13.13 2.83
N VAL A 57 3.81 12.92 3.02
CA VAL A 57 2.80 13.11 1.96
C VAL A 57 1.45 13.42 2.61
N CYS A 58 0.67 14.32 2.00
CA CYS A 58 -0.72 14.52 2.42
C CYS A 58 -1.52 13.23 2.17
N PRO A 59 -2.24 12.69 3.17
CA PRO A 59 -3.05 11.48 2.97
C PRO A 59 -4.11 11.60 1.85
N CYS A 60 -4.51 12.84 1.50
CA CYS A 60 -5.37 13.11 0.34
C CYS A 60 -4.69 12.85 -1.00
N GLU A 61 -3.36 12.92 -1.06
CA GLU A 61 -2.57 12.79 -2.28
C GLU A 61 -2.08 11.35 -2.51
N LEU A 62 -2.51 10.41 -1.65
CA LEU A 62 -2.23 9.00 -1.86
C LEU A 62 -3.06 8.47 -3.03
N ASP A 63 -2.39 7.79 -3.94
CA ASP A 63 -3.01 7.12 -5.09
C ASP A 63 -3.47 5.71 -4.74
N ALA A 64 -2.68 5.01 -3.93
CA ALA A 64 -2.98 3.63 -3.55
C ALA A 64 -2.40 3.23 -2.18
N LEU A 65 -3.09 2.27 -1.55
CA LEU A 65 -2.58 1.44 -0.47
C LEU A 65 -2.61 -0.02 -0.94
N ALA A 66 -1.49 -0.74 -0.80
CA ALA A 66 -1.40 -2.17 -1.05
C ALA A 66 -1.05 -2.90 0.26
N LEU A 67 -1.93 -3.79 0.68
CA LEU A 67 -1.73 -4.61 1.87
C LEU A 67 -1.12 -5.95 1.48
N SER A 68 -0.01 -6.30 2.12
CA SER A 68 0.60 -7.63 1.98
C SER A 68 -0.31 -8.70 2.55
N HIS A 69 -0.91 -8.45 3.71
CA HIS A 69 -1.86 -9.33 4.39
C HIS A 69 -2.69 -8.55 5.43
N CYS A 70 -3.61 -9.23 6.11
CA CYS A 70 -4.60 -8.60 6.96
C CYS A 70 -4.35 -8.77 8.47
N HIS A 71 -3.11 -8.97 8.91
CA HIS A 71 -2.80 -8.86 10.34
C HIS A 71 -2.81 -7.39 10.78
N ALA A 72 -3.17 -7.15 12.04
CA ALA A 72 -3.38 -5.80 12.56
C ALA A 72 -2.12 -4.93 12.53
N ASP A 73 -0.94 -5.51 12.65
CA ASP A 73 0.35 -4.83 12.59
C ASP A 73 0.74 -4.36 11.18
N HIS A 74 0.02 -4.82 10.15
CA HIS A 74 0.19 -4.40 8.77
C HIS A 74 -0.96 -3.51 8.24
N MET A 75 -2.11 -3.46 8.94
CA MET A 75 -3.26 -2.72 8.46
C MET A 75 -3.97 -1.87 9.52
N GLY A 76 -3.52 -1.85 10.78
CA GLY A 76 -4.26 -1.24 11.88
C GLY A 76 -4.58 0.24 11.69
N ASP A 77 -3.70 1.01 11.07
CA ASP A 77 -3.90 2.44 10.81
C ASP A 77 -4.75 2.75 9.55
N ILE A 78 -5.22 1.73 8.82
CA ILE A 78 -6.17 1.93 7.72
C ILE A 78 -7.43 2.64 8.20
N ILE A 79 -7.82 2.47 9.46
CA ILE A 79 -8.96 3.15 10.07
C ILE A 79 -8.70 4.65 10.18
N SER A 80 -7.50 5.06 10.60
CA SER A 80 -7.11 6.47 10.63
C SER A 80 -7.17 7.10 9.24
N LEU A 81 -6.71 6.37 8.21
CA LEU A 81 -6.79 6.80 6.82
C LEU A 81 -8.25 6.87 6.34
N GLN A 82 -9.09 5.90 6.65
CA GLN A 82 -10.52 5.88 6.30
C GLN A 82 -11.25 7.09 6.91
N VAL A 83 -11.08 7.32 8.21
CA VAL A 83 -11.67 8.47 8.91
C VAL A 83 -11.19 9.79 8.30
N TYR A 84 -9.89 9.90 8.02
CA TYR A 84 -9.33 11.10 7.37
C TYR A 84 -9.91 11.34 5.98
N ARG A 85 -10.05 10.30 5.16
CA ARG A 85 -10.64 10.41 3.82
C ARG A 85 -12.12 10.79 3.87
N LYS A 86 -12.85 10.32 4.86
CA LYS A 86 -14.29 10.59 5.04
C LYS A 86 -14.58 11.96 5.68
N TRP A 87 -13.78 12.35 6.65
CA TRP A 87 -14.09 13.50 7.54
C TRP A 87 -12.95 14.51 7.65
N GLY A 88 -11.79 14.23 7.07
CA GLY A 88 -10.61 15.08 7.19
C GLY A 88 -10.79 16.44 6.52
N PRO A 89 -9.96 17.42 6.92
CA PRO A 89 -10.01 18.75 6.33
C PRO A 89 -9.61 18.68 4.83
N GLY A 90 -10.37 19.40 3.99
CA GLY A 90 -10.06 19.51 2.56
C GLY A 90 -10.83 18.56 1.65
N SER A 91 -11.79 17.79 2.15
CA SER A 91 -12.67 16.90 1.35
C SER A 91 -11.88 15.95 0.45
N CYS A 92 -11.03 15.11 1.04
CA CYS A 92 -10.19 14.14 0.32
C CYS A 92 -10.96 13.15 -0.57
N ALA A 93 -12.22 12.87 -0.23
CA ALA A 93 -13.02 11.82 -0.86
C ALA A 93 -13.68 12.25 -2.17
N ILE A 94 -13.04 13.09 -2.98
CA ILE A 94 -13.54 13.40 -4.33
C ILE A 94 -13.47 12.15 -5.22
N ARG A 95 -12.51 11.26 -4.97
CA ARG A 95 -12.39 9.96 -5.62
C ARG A 95 -11.96 8.90 -4.61
N PRO A 96 -12.57 7.71 -4.63
CA PRO A 96 -12.07 6.58 -3.85
C PRO A 96 -10.61 6.29 -4.20
N MET A 97 -9.77 6.08 -3.19
CA MET A 97 -8.38 5.68 -3.38
C MET A 97 -8.29 4.18 -3.70
N SER A 98 -7.37 3.78 -4.58
CA SER A 98 -7.14 2.36 -4.83
C SER A 98 -6.66 1.65 -3.56
N LEU A 99 -7.35 0.58 -3.19
CA LEU A 99 -6.98 -0.31 -2.09
C LEU A 99 -6.78 -1.73 -2.64
N PHE A 100 -5.54 -2.20 -2.63
CA PHE A 100 -5.16 -3.54 -3.03
C PHE A 100 -4.90 -4.40 -1.79
N GLY A 101 -5.30 -5.66 -1.82
CA GLY A 101 -5.04 -6.57 -0.70
C GLY A 101 -5.64 -7.95 -0.87
N PRO A 102 -5.48 -8.84 0.13
CA PRO A 102 -6.15 -10.13 0.19
C PRO A 102 -7.67 -10.03 0.09
N GLY A 103 -8.34 -11.12 -0.28
CA GLY A 103 -9.80 -11.13 -0.46
C GLY A 103 -10.59 -10.72 0.78
N GLU A 104 -10.05 -10.96 1.97
CA GLU A 104 -10.69 -10.62 3.24
C GLU A 104 -10.51 -9.14 3.69
N THR A 105 -9.79 -8.32 2.93
CA THR A 105 -9.39 -6.95 3.35
C THR A 105 -10.57 -6.12 3.88
N LEU A 106 -11.65 -5.96 3.12
CA LEU A 106 -12.79 -5.15 3.58
C LEU A 106 -13.51 -5.77 4.78
N HIS A 107 -13.56 -7.10 4.89
CA HIS A 107 -14.10 -7.78 6.06
C HIS A 107 -13.27 -7.43 7.31
N ARG A 108 -11.94 -7.46 7.20
CA ARG A 108 -11.04 -7.11 8.31
C ARG A 108 -11.13 -5.64 8.69
N VAL A 109 -11.25 -4.73 7.72
CA VAL A 109 -11.49 -3.30 8.01
C VAL A 109 -12.75 -3.11 8.86
N ARG A 110 -13.87 -3.75 8.47
CA ARG A 110 -15.11 -3.70 9.26
C ARG A 110 -14.93 -4.23 10.69
N GLN A 111 -14.20 -5.33 10.86
CA GLN A 111 -13.94 -5.90 12.18
C GLN A 111 -13.13 -4.94 13.08
N ILE A 112 -12.12 -4.27 12.53
CA ILE A 112 -11.28 -3.34 13.27
C ILE A 112 -12.07 -2.08 13.64
N GLU A 113 -12.87 -1.54 12.71
CA GLU A 113 -13.72 -0.36 12.96
C GLU A 113 -14.93 -0.68 13.84
N GLY A 114 -15.38 -1.93 13.88
CA GLY A 114 -16.67 -2.30 14.50
C GLY A 114 -17.88 -1.90 13.64
N ALA A 115 -17.67 -1.76 12.32
CA ALA A 115 -18.74 -1.39 11.39
C ALA A 115 -19.65 -2.59 11.05
N PRO A 116 -20.91 -2.33 10.62
CA PRO A 116 -21.80 -3.39 10.16
C PRO A 116 -21.26 -4.04 8.89
N GLU A 117 -21.66 -5.33 8.65
CA GLU A 117 -21.21 -6.10 7.48
C GLU A 117 -21.56 -5.44 6.12
N GLY A 118 -22.60 -4.61 6.07
CA GLY A 118 -23.04 -3.90 4.88
C GLY A 118 -22.24 -2.62 4.56
N GLU A 119 -21.29 -2.20 5.41
CA GLU A 119 -20.44 -1.02 5.09
C GLU A 119 -19.53 -1.36 3.90
N SER A 120 -19.61 -0.55 2.84
CA SER A 120 -18.88 -0.82 1.59
C SER A 120 -17.55 -0.06 1.46
N TYR A 121 -17.40 1.05 2.17
CA TYR A 121 -16.29 2.01 2.04
C TYR A 121 -16.07 2.56 0.63
N GLU A 122 -17.07 2.46 -0.26
CA GLU A 122 -16.95 2.89 -1.66
C GLU A 122 -16.69 4.40 -1.83
N GLY A 123 -17.01 5.18 -0.79
CA GLY A 123 -16.68 6.61 -0.77
C GLY A 123 -15.18 6.87 -0.53
N GLU A 124 -14.51 6.00 0.19
CA GLU A 124 -13.11 6.15 0.60
C GLU A 124 -12.16 5.31 -0.25
N PHE A 125 -12.55 4.07 -0.58
CA PHE A 125 -11.70 3.08 -1.22
C PHE A 125 -12.34 2.42 -2.44
N ALA A 126 -11.58 2.27 -3.52
CA ALA A 126 -11.84 1.37 -4.63
C ALA A 126 -11.03 0.08 -4.38
N PHE A 127 -11.67 -0.91 -3.74
CA PHE A 127 -11.01 -2.17 -3.40
C PHE A 127 -10.83 -3.07 -4.62
N THR A 128 -9.64 -3.62 -4.76
CA THR A 128 -9.28 -4.64 -5.74
C THR A 128 -8.52 -5.77 -5.05
N GLN A 129 -9.05 -6.98 -5.11
CA GLN A 129 -8.37 -8.16 -4.57
C GLN A 129 -7.10 -8.46 -5.38
N LEU A 130 -5.98 -8.65 -4.69
CA LEU A 130 -4.75 -9.15 -5.28
C LEU A 130 -4.90 -10.61 -5.72
N ARG A 131 -4.45 -10.92 -6.94
CA ARG A 131 -4.46 -12.28 -7.50
C ARG A 131 -3.09 -12.59 -8.10
N LEU A 132 -2.63 -13.80 -7.87
CA LEU A 132 -1.36 -14.28 -8.44
C LEU A 132 -1.42 -14.27 -9.97
N GLY A 133 -0.35 -13.77 -10.58
CA GLY A 133 -0.24 -13.66 -12.04
C GLY A 133 -0.80 -12.35 -12.63
N ASP A 134 -1.59 -11.60 -11.87
CA ASP A 134 -2.08 -10.29 -12.29
C ASP A 134 -1.06 -9.18 -11.99
N THR A 135 -1.23 -8.06 -12.66
CA THR A 135 -0.44 -6.83 -12.46
C THR A 135 -1.40 -5.66 -12.31
N TYR A 136 -1.10 -4.75 -11.38
CA TYR A 136 -1.95 -3.61 -11.03
C TYR A 136 -1.18 -2.30 -11.20
N ASP A 137 -1.79 -1.32 -11.88
CA ASP A 137 -1.15 -0.05 -12.17
C ASP A 137 -1.43 1.01 -11.09
N VAL A 138 -0.39 1.74 -10.71
CA VAL A 138 -0.46 2.95 -9.87
C VAL A 138 0.34 4.05 -10.55
N GLY A 139 -0.30 4.77 -11.47
CA GLY A 139 0.38 5.73 -12.33
C GLY A 139 1.49 5.07 -13.16
N PRO A 140 2.76 5.50 -13.03
CA PRO A 140 3.89 4.91 -13.75
C PRO A 140 4.44 3.63 -13.10
N MET A 141 3.90 3.25 -11.94
CA MET A 141 4.31 2.06 -11.20
C MET A 141 3.34 0.90 -11.47
N THR A 142 3.87 -0.31 -11.39
CA THR A 142 3.09 -1.55 -11.43
C THR A 142 3.35 -2.37 -10.17
N ILE A 143 2.32 -3.07 -9.68
CA ILE A 143 2.40 -3.99 -8.54
C ILE A 143 2.11 -5.39 -9.05
N GLN A 144 2.98 -6.35 -8.75
CA GLN A 144 2.76 -7.78 -9.00
C GLN A 144 2.86 -8.55 -7.68
N PRO A 145 1.79 -9.29 -7.27
CA PRO A 145 1.80 -10.08 -6.06
C PRO A 145 2.45 -11.46 -6.26
N PHE A 146 3.19 -11.90 -5.26
CA PHE A 146 3.79 -13.23 -5.15
C PHE A 146 3.31 -13.90 -3.88
N ARG A 147 2.99 -15.20 -3.93
CA ARG A 147 2.50 -15.91 -2.75
C ARG A 147 3.56 -15.95 -1.66
N ALA A 148 3.22 -15.49 -0.47
CA ALA A 148 4.04 -15.62 0.73
C ALA A 148 3.64 -16.88 1.53
N LEU A 149 4.59 -17.42 2.30
CA LEU A 149 4.36 -18.54 3.23
C LEU A 149 4.07 -17.96 4.62
N HIS A 150 2.77 -17.78 4.89
CA HIS A 150 2.28 -17.18 6.13
C HIS A 150 0.95 -17.84 6.53
N PRO A 151 0.55 -17.84 7.84
CA PRO A 151 -0.69 -18.50 8.31
C PRO A 151 -1.99 -17.97 7.67
N VAL A 152 -2.01 -16.71 7.22
CA VAL A 152 -3.15 -16.12 6.50
C VAL A 152 -2.78 -15.88 5.02
N GLU A 153 -3.77 -15.53 4.19
CA GLU A 153 -3.49 -15.11 2.82
C GLU A 153 -2.54 -13.91 2.83
N SER A 154 -1.32 -14.09 2.28
CA SER A 154 -0.25 -13.10 2.30
C SER A 154 0.50 -13.07 0.97
N PHE A 155 0.97 -11.89 0.60
CA PHE A 155 1.67 -11.63 -0.63
C PHE A 155 2.95 -10.83 -0.39
N GLY A 156 4.05 -11.24 -1.05
CA GLY A 156 5.12 -10.33 -1.40
C GLY A 156 4.69 -9.45 -2.57
N LEU A 157 5.11 -8.20 -2.59
CA LEU A 157 4.73 -7.22 -3.61
C LEU A 157 5.98 -6.78 -4.38
N ARG A 158 6.02 -7.09 -5.69
CA ARG A 158 7.01 -6.53 -6.61
C ARG A 158 6.46 -5.25 -7.19
N ILE A 159 7.20 -4.16 -7.00
CA ILE A 159 6.82 -2.84 -7.51
C ILE A 159 7.87 -2.42 -8.52
N GLU A 160 7.45 -2.18 -9.76
CA GLU A 160 8.31 -1.70 -10.82
C GLU A 160 7.89 -0.31 -11.28
N GLY A 161 8.86 0.53 -11.60
CA GLY A 161 8.58 1.89 -12.05
C GLY A 161 9.82 2.58 -12.60
N PRO A 162 9.71 3.83 -13.06
CA PRO A 162 10.84 4.57 -13.61
C PRO A 162 11.87 4.85 -12.52
N SER A 163 13.16 4.76 -12.88
CA SER A 163 14.26 5.20 -12.02
C SER A 163 14.17 6.72 -11.79
N GLU A 164 14.56 7.18 -10.60
CA GLU A 164 14.63 8.63 -10.30
C GLU A 164 15.77 9.29 -11.05
N GLU A 165 16.88 8.57 -11.28
CA GLU A 165 18.06 9.06 -11.99
C GLU A 165 17.89 9.07 -13.51
N ASP A 166 17.25 8.02 -14.05
CA ASP A 166 16.99 7.87 -15.49
C ASP A 166 15.56 7.33 -15.69
N PRO A 167 14.58 8.19 -15.98
CA PRO A 167 13.20 7.78 -16.17
C PRO A 167 12.96 6.77 -17.32
N ALA A 168 13.90 6.64 -18.26
CA ALA A 168 13.82 5.63 -19.31
C ALA A 168 14.18 4.22 -18.81
N ARG A 169 14.93 4.13 -17.71
CA ARG A 169 15.24 2.87 -17.04
C ARG A 169 14.10 2.51 -16.07
N ARG A 170 13.67 1.25 -16.07
CA ARG A 170 12.81 0.71 -15.01
C ARG A 170 13.66 0.10 -13.90
N VAL A 171 13.20 0.27 -12.68
CA VAL A 171 13.78 -0.31 -11.45
C VAL A 171 12.70 -1.08 -10.72
N ALA A 172 13.12 -2.07 -9.93
CA ALA A 172 12.22 -2.93 -9.19
C ALA A 172 12.54 -2.92 -7.69
N LEU A 173 11.52 -2.80 -6.87
CA LEU A 173 11.51 -3.02 -5.43
C LEU A 173 10.72 -4.28 -5.13
N PHE A 174 11.20 -5.14 -4.22
CA PHE A 174 10.42 -6.25 -3.71
C PHE A 174 10.22 -6.13 -2.20
N TYR A 175 8.95 -5.98 -1.80
CA TYR A 175 8.52 -6.01 -0.40
C TYR A 175 7.98 -7.39 -0.08
N THR A 176 8.59 -8.09 0.86
CA THR A 176 8.24 -9.48 1.17
C THR A 176 6.92 -9.64 1.93
N GLY A 177 6.48 -8.58 2.65
CA GLY A 177 5.51 -8.76 3.73
C GLY A 177 6.04 -9.75 4.77
N ASP A 178 5.13 -10.32 5.54
CA ASP A 178 5.45 -11.41 6.47
C ASP A 178 5.43 -12.75 5.74
N THR A 179 6.54 -13.46 5.82
CA THR A 179 6.71 -14.75 5.16
C THR A 179 7.80 -15.58 5.82
N ASP A 180 7.64 -16.89 5.81
CA ASP A 180 8.77 -17.80 5.92
C ASP A 180 9.44 -17.96 4.55
N LEU A 181 10.61 -18.59 4.52
CA LEU A 181 11.36 -18.83 3.29
C LEU A 181 10.54 -19.72 2.34
N CYS A 182 10.31 -19.25 1.11
CA CYS A 182 9.67 -20.02 0.06
C CYS A 182 10.12 -19.58 -1.34
N ASP A 183 10.00 -20.49 -2.31
CA ASP A 183 10.51 -20.28 -3.67
C ASP A 183 9.86 -19.10 -4.39
N THR A 184 8.57 -18.86 -4.16
CA THR A 184 7.80 -17.76 -4.76
C THR A 184 8.32 -16.39 -4.33
N ILE A 185 8.72 -16.22 -3.07
CA ILE A 185 9.32 -14.98 -2.56
C ILE A 185 10.73 -14.79 -3.14
N ILE A 186 11.51 -15.87 -3.24
CA ILE A 186 12.84 -15.82 -3.89
C ILE A 186 12.69 -15.42 -5.38
N GLU A 187 11.70 -15.99 -6.07
CA GLU A 187 11.40 -15.66 -7.47
C GLU A 187 11.00 -14.19 -7.61
N GLY A 188 10.07 -13.70 -6.77
CA GLY A 188 9.60 -12.30 -6.77
C GLY A 188 10.72 -11.29 -6.51
N ALA A 189 11.67 -11.62 -5.64
CA ALA A 189 12.81 -10.78 -5.31
C ALA A 189 13.93 -10.80 -6.37
N ARG A 190 13.91 -11.78 -7.30
CA ARG A 190 14.98 -11.92 -8.28
C ARG A 190 15.09 -10.71 -9.20
N GLY A 191 16.29 -10.11 -9.26
CA GLY A 191 16.56 -8.93 -10.08
C GLY A 191 15.87 -7.66 -9.58
N ALA A 192 15.46 -7.58 -8.30
CA ALA A 192 15.16 -6.30 -7.67
C ALA A 192 16.46 -5.51 -7.42
N ASP A 193 16.36 -4.16 -7.49
CA ASP A 193 17.50 -3.22 -7.35
C ASP A 193 17.92 -3.01 -5.89
#